data_44172d7ef8971dfc1230ad97e29d2f11
#
_entry.id   44172d7ef8971dfc1230ad97e29d2f11
#
_cell.length_a   1.000
_cell.length_b   1.000
_cell.length_c   1.000
_cell.angle_alpha   90.00
_cell.angle_beta   90.00
_cell.angle_gamma   90.00
#
_symmetry.space_group_name_H-M   'P 1'
#
loop_
_entity.id
_entity.type
_entity.pdbx_description
1 polymer ?
#
loop_
_entity_poly.entity_id
_entity_poly.type
_entity_poly.pdbx_seq_one_letter_code
_entity_poly.pdbx_strand_id
1 'polypeptide(L)'
;MLGFKKLAAFLFVVAISFLITDLIAFEGKPQINGDSLFKTKVVRVSSVIDLAFSNSVTKLDLLLEWSDKVEPVLINTVAYEIESIYDGKPLAVIATKGKSFAPVDGTNSLSLVVNLPYLKRNLAETFSIKGKIKAIVPVGFEQIEFGSLSKLVAGQKEQPLQLKKGFSCSLKKVVVGTAKISFGIEAEMEAQGPDFDTSQNWAVLNQLKLVNNKTRKEWPADGYLVEMMENRTAVITYHFLLKDKIVGDFSDWALIYKAVTGMKYQDIPFQFDTVPIP
;
A
#
# COMPACT_ATOMS: atom_id res chain seq x y z
N MET A 1 20.64 -30.35 -66.39
CA MET A 1 19.37 -29.76 -65.95
C MET A 1 19.60 -29.03 -64.61
N LEU A 2 19.71 -27.71 -64.68
CA LEU A 2 19.97 -26.84 -63.54
C LEU A 2 18.67 -26.51 -62.81
N GLY A 3 18.61 -26.86 -61.55
CA GLY A 3 17.53 -26.46 -60.65
C GLY A 3 17.88 -25.16 -59.92
N PHE A 4 17.20 -24.09 -60.21
CA PHE A 4 17.30 -22.79 -59.52
C PHE A 4 16.68 -22.88 -58.10
N LYS A 5 17.51 -22.78 -57.09
CA LYS A 5 17.06 -22.54 -55.73
C LYS A 5 16.85 -21.04 -55.53
N LYS A 6 15.57 -20.62 -55.39
CA LYS A 6 15.22 -19.28 -54.98
C LYS A 6 15.52 -19.08 -53.48
N LEU A 7 16.48 -18.23 -53.23
CA LEU A 7 16.83 -17.76 -51.89
C LEU A 7 15.83 -16.66 -51.52
N ALA A 8 14.86 -16.96 -50.64
CA ALA A 8 14.01 -15.97 -50.08
C ALA A 8 14.76 -15.27 -48.94
N ALA A 9 15.18 -14.04 -49.20
CA ALA A 9 15.73 -13.17 -48.14
C ALA A 9 14.58 -12.69 -47.26
N PHE A 10 14.49 -13.23 -46.05
CA PHE A 10 13.65 -12.69 -44.99
C PHE A 10 14.35 -11.44 -44.46
N LEU A 11 13.85 -10.28 -44.84
CA LEU A 11 14.20 -9.01 -44.19
C LEU A 11 13.56 -8.97 -42.81
N PHE A 12 14.36 -9.30 -41.79
CA PHE A 12 14.00 -8.99 -40.40
C PHE A 12 14.19 -7.48 -40.20
N VAL A 13 13.10 -6.74 -40.26
CA VAL A 13 13.08 -5.36 -39.80
C VAL A 13 13.09 -5.40 -38.26
N VAL A 14 14.29 -5.35 -37.68
CA VAL A 14 14.46 -5.09 -36.26
C VAL A 14 14.15 -3.62 -36.06
N ALA A 15 12.96 -3.31 -35.60
CA ALA A 15 12.62 -1.99 -35.12
C ALA A 15 13.39 -1.76 -33.80
N ILE A 16 14.57 -1.17 -33.93
CA ILE A 16 15.33 -0.67 -32.79
C ILE A 16 14.60 0.59 -32.32
N SER A 17 13.76 0.42 -31.31
CA SER A 17 13.18 1.55 -30.57
C SER A 17 14.34 2.22 -29.83
N PHE A 18 14.86 3.31 -30.37
CA PHE A 18 15.73 4.20 -29.62
C PHE A 18 14.91 4.88 -28.55
N LEU A 19 14.91 4.32 -27.34
CA LEU A 19 14.53 5.02 -26.12
C LEU A 19 15.64 6.03 -25.82
N ILE A 20 15.46 7.27 -26.28
CA ILE A 20 16.26 8.38 -25.75
C ILE A 20 15.66 8.71 -24.39
N THR A 21 16.19 8.10 -23.35
CA THR A 21 15.93 8.50 -21.97
C THR A 21 17.02 9.48 -21.55
N ASP A 22 16.74 10.76 -21.69
CA ASP A 22 17.52 11.77 -20.97
C ASP A 22 17.19 11.63 -19.49
N LEU A 23 18.05 10.91 -18.78
CA LEU A 23 17.92 10.65 -17.35
C LEU A 23 18.56 11.83 -16.59
N ILE A 24 17.77 12.82 -16.21
CA ILE A 24 18.21 13.84 -15.25
C ILE A 24 17.74 13.38 -13.88
N ALA A 25 18.65 12.84 -13.07
CA ALA A 25 18.41 12.65 -11.66
C ALA A 25 18.40 14.02 -11.00
N PHE A 26 17.24 14.46 -10.55
CA PHE A 26 17.07 15.73 -9.86
C PHE A 26 16.67 15.47 -8.41
N GLU A 27 17.55 15.81 -7.48
CA GLU A 27 17.17 15.94 -6.07
C GLU A 27 16.46 17.28 -5.89
N GLY A 28 15.17 17.32 -6.19
CA GLY A 28 14.32 18.46 -5.85
C GLY A 28 14.35 18.66 -4.34
N LYS A 29 14.67 19.89 -3.88
CA LYS A 29 14.58 20.20 -2.45
C LYS A 29 13.15 19.88 -1.99
N PRO A 30 12.98 18.97 -1.00
CA PRO A 30 11.65 18.67 -0.49
C PRO A 30 11.06 19.95 0.09
N GLN A 31 9.90 20.36 -0.38
CA GLN A 31 9.13 21.39 0.32
C GLN A 31 8.62 20.77 1.61
N ILE A 32 9.31 21.05 2.71
CA ILE A 32 8.95 20.61 4.04
C ILE A 32 7.90 21.60 4.54
N ASN A 33 6.63 21.28 4.38
CA ASN A 33 5.60 21.85 5.24
C ASN A 33 5.83 21.24 6.61
N GLY A 34 6.12 22.06 7.62
CA GLY A 34 6.53 21.64 8.96
C GLY A 34 5.65 20.53 9.52
N ASP A 35 6.23 19.63 10.30
CA ASP A 35 5.60 18.48 11.01
C ASP A 35 4.65 17.56 10.22
N SER A 36 4.70 17.56 8.89
CA SER A 36 3.86 16.67 8.12
C SER A 36 4.36 15.23 8.25
N LEU A 37 3.46 14.34 8.64
CA LEU A 37 3.73 12.90 8.73
C LEU A 37 4.08 12.28 7.37
N PHE A 38 3.82 13.01 6.29
CA PHE A 38 4.08 12.61 4.91
C PHE A 38 4.98 13.62 4.20
N LYS A 39 5.85 13.12 3.33
CA LYS A 39 6.74 13.94 2.48
C LYS A 39 6.64 13.44 1.04
N THR A 40 6.62 14.37 0.09
CA THR A 40 6.66 14.06 -1.34
C THR A 40 7.94 14.61 -1.96
N LYS A 41 8.52 13.85 -2.90
CA LYS A 41 9.71 14.24 -3.66
C LYS A 41 9.49 13.93 -5.13
N VAL A 42 10.02 14.79 -6.02
CA VAL A 42 10.21 14.42 -7.41
C VAL A 42 11.47 13.56 -7.49
N VAL A 43 11.34 12.35 -8.00
CA VAL A 43 12.47 11.43 -8.16
C VAL A 43 13.00 11.49 -9.59
N ARG A 44 12.08 11.60 -10.55
CA ARG A 44 12.46 11.60 -11.96
C ARG A 44 11.43 12.32 -12.80
N VAL A 45 11.90 13.00 -13.83
CA VAL A 45 11.09 13.48 -14.95
C VAL A 45 11.62 12.84 -16.21
N SER A 46 10.74 12.28 -17.01
CA SER A 46 11.12 11.63 -18.28
C SER A 46 10.10 11.94 -19.36
N SER A 47 10.58 12.15 -20.57
CA SER A 47 9.73 12.30 -21.75
C SER A 47 9.80 11.04 -22.59
N VAL A 48 8.61 10.51 -22.94
CA VAL A 48 8.47 9.33 -23.79
C VAL A 48 7.80 9.76 -25.08
N ILE A 49 8.44 9.51 -26.19
CA ILE A 49 7.89 9.71 -27.54
C ILE A 49 7.68 8.33 -28.14
N ASP A 50 6.43 7.98 -28.33
CA ASP A 50 6.06 6.74 -29.05
C ASP A 50 5.87 7.07 -30.53
N LEU A 51 6.84 6.70 -31.33
CA LEU A 51 6.83 6.96 -32.77
C LEU A 51 5.81 6.11 -33.53
N ALA A 52 5.43 4.95 -32.98
CA ALA A 52 4.50 4.04 -33.62
C ALA A 52 3.02 4.54 -33.49
N PHE A 53 2.70 5.16 -32.37
CA PHE A 53 1.33 5.62 -32.06
C PHE A 53 1.19 7.14 -32.04
N SER A 54 2.27 7.88 -32.37
CA SER A 54 2.31 9.35 -32.32
C SER A 54 1.90 9.91 -30.93
N ASN A 55 2.08 9.14 -29.88
CA ASN A 55 1.80 9.54 -28.50
C ASN A 55 3.09 10.01 -27.84
N SER A 56 3.02 11.18 -27.26
CA SER A 56 4.14 11.74 -26.51
C SER A 56 3.65 12.21 -25.15
N VAL A 57 4.33 11.76 -24.09
CA VAL A 57 3.98 12.10 -22.71
C VAL A 57 5.22 12.45 -21.92
N THR A 58 5.07 13.36 -20.96
CA THR A 58 6.04 13.59 -19.90
C THR A 58 5.56 12.90 -18.63
N LYS A 59 6.40 12.05 -18.06
CA LYS A 59 6.12 11.31 -16.82
C LYS A 59 6.87 11.97 -15.67
N LEU A 60 6.16 12.25 -14.60
CA LEU A 60 6.70 12.73 -13.35
C LEU A 60 6.59 11.60 -12.31
N ASP A 61 7.72 11.06 -11.90
CA ASP A 61 7.78 10.05 -10.85
C ASP A 61 7.91 10.77 -9.50
N LEU A 62 6.92 10.57 -8.64
CA LEU A 62 6.88 11.07 -7.29
C LEU A 62 7.18 9.95 -6.31
N LEU A 63 7.97 10.22 -5.29
CA LEU A 63 8.13 9.37 -4.12
C LEU A 63 7.37 10.00 -2.96
N LEU A 64 6.42 9.26 -2.43
CA LEU A 64 5.73 9.57 -1.19
C LEU A 64 6.40 8.78 -0.07
N GLU A 65 6.87 9.48 0.96
CA GLU A 65 7.44 8.90 2.17
C GLU A 65 6.59 9.29 3.38
N TRP A 66 6.57 8.45 4.40
CA TRP A 66 5.89 8.75 5.67
C TRP A 66 6.74 8.34 6.87
N SER A 67 6.47 8.97 8.00
CA SER A 67 7.17 8.70 9.25
C SER A 67 6.62 7.44 9.94
N ASP A 68 7.41 6.82 10.82
CA ASP A 68 7.00 5.68 11.63
C ASP A 68 5.81 5.97 12.58
N LYS A 69 5.41 7.25 12.69
CA LYS A 69 4.26 7.66 13.50
C LYS A 69 2.93 7.46 12.82
N VAL A 70 2.93 7.21 11.50
CA VAL A 70 1.73 6.95 10.71
C VAL A 70 1.96 5.68 9.88
N GLU A 71 0.99 4.80 9.92
CA GLU A 71 1.00 3.55 9.16
C GLU A 71 -0.21 3.56 8.22
N PRO A 72 -0.08 4.11 7.00
CA PRO A 72 -1.18 4.10 6.05
C PRO A 72 -1.55 2.67 5.68
N VAL A 73 -2.84 2.42 5.51
CA VAL A 73 -3.37 1.11 5.07
C VAL A 73 -3.28 0.99 3.57
N LEU A 74 -3.77 2.04 2.91
CA LEU A 74 -3.88 2.12 1.47
C LEU A 74 -3.49 3.52 1.02
N ILE A 75 -2.85 3.61 -0.13
CA ILE A 75 -2.54 4.88 -0.78
C ILE A 75 -3.09 4.84 -2.20
N ASN A 76 -3.81 5.88 -2.59
CA ASN A 76 -4.25 6.04 -3.97
C ASN A 76 -3.03 6.34 -4.84
N THR A 77 -2.73 5.44 -5.78
CA THR A 77 -1.62 5.61 -6.72
C THR A 77 -1.88 6.66 -7.79
N VAL A 78 -3.09 7.21 -7.84
CA VAL A 78 -3.48 8.28 -8.75
C VAL A 78 -3.64 9.57 -7.97
N ALA A 79 -2.76 10.53 -8.22
CA ALA A 79 -2.91 11.89 -7.69
C ALA A 79 -4.14 12.57 -8.30
N TYR A 80 -4.76 13.46 -7.55
CA TYR A 80 -5.98 14.15 -7.97
C TYR A 80 -5.89 15.65 -7.66
N GLU A 81 -6.85 16.44 -8.16
CA GLU A 81 -6.84 17.90 -8.07
C GLU A 81 -5.49 18.48 -8.52
N ILE A 82 -4.99 17.96 -9.65
CA ILE A 82 -3.67 18.34 -10.15
C ILE A 82 -3.81 19.60 -10.98
N GLU A 83 -3.02 20.61 -10.62
CA GLU A 83 -2.83 21.85 -11.39
C GLU A 83 -1.36 21.93 -11.79
N SER A 84 -1.09 22.23 -13.04
CA SER A 84 0.26 22.41 -13.55
C SER A 84 0.34 23.65 -14.44
N ILE A 85 1.46 24.36 -14.38
CA ILE A 85 1.72 25.55 -15.20
C ILE A 85 3.02 25.31 -15.97
N TYR A 86 2.96 25.50 -17.27
CA TYR A 86 4.08 25.39 -18.17
C TYR A 86 4.06 26.56 -19.16
N ASP A 87 5.20 27.23 -19.33
CA ASP A 87 5.32 28.44 -20.17
C ASP A 87 4.26 29.50 -19.80
N GLY A 88 4.02 29.68 -18.47
CA GLY A 88 3.03 30.63 -17.95
C GLY A 88 1.56 30.26 -18.22
N LYS A 89 1.28 29.08 -18.77
CA LYS A 89 -0.08 28.64 -19.13
C LYS A 89 -0.49 27.40 -18.35
N PRO A 90 -1.77 27.28 -17.97
CA PRO A 90 -2.28 26.05 -17.39
C PRO A 90 -2.08 24.86 -18.34
N LEU A 91 -1.61 23.75 -17.80
CA LEU A 91 -1.39 22.52 -18.51
C LEU A 91 -2.47 21.51 -18.12
N ALA A 92 -3.20 20.99 -19.11
CA ALA A 92 -4.14 19.90 -18.86
C ALA A 92 -3.39 18.62 -18.51
N VAL A 93 -3.59 18.11 -17.31
CA VAL A 93 -3.01 16.84 -16.87
C VAL A 93 -3.76 15.68 -17.52
N ILE A 94 -3.04 14.68 -17.98
CA ILE A 94 -3.64 13.46 -18.51
C ILE A 94 -4.20 12.67 -17.35
N ALA A 95 -5.51 12.75 -17.15
CA ALA A 95 -6.18 12.03 -16.09
C ALA A 95 -5.96 10.52 -16.25
N THR A 96 -5.27 9.92 -15.31
CA THR A 96 -5.26 8.47 -15.19
C THR A 96 -6.64 8.05 -14.69
N LYS A 97 -7.40 7.35 -15.53
CA LYS A 97 -8.73 6.88 -15.15
C LYS A 97 -8.59 5.80 -14.07
N GLY A 98 -9.25 6.00 -12.95
CA GLY A 98 -9.43 4.99 -11.91
C GLY A 98 -8.94 5.44 -10.54
N LYS A 99 -9.63 4.97 -9.51
CA LYS A 99 -9.12 4.97 -8.12
C LYS A 99 -8.33 3.67 -7.98
N SER A 100 -7.04 3.74 -7.86
CA SER A 100 -6.18 2.57 -7.63
C SER A 100 -5.55 2.72 -6.25
N PHE A 101 -6.18 2.15 -5.24
CA PHE A 101 -5.56 2.06 -3.94
C PHE A 101 -4.61 0.87 -3.91
N ALA A 102 -3.34 1.14 -3.64
CA ALA A 102 -2.35 0.12 -3.39
C ALA A 102 -2.22 -0.13 -1.88
N PRO A 103 -2.16 -1.39 -1.45
CA PRO A 103 -1.82 -1.70 -0.07
C PRO A 103 -0.38 -1.25 0.20
N VAL A 104 -0.17 -0.77 1.41
CA VAL A 104 1.15 -0.43 1.92
C VAL A 104 1.61 -1.58 2.80
N ASP A 105 2.61 -2.32 2.34
CA ASP A 105 3.08 -3.50 3.05
C ASP A 105 4.55 -3.31 3.44
N GLY A 106 4.78 -3.09 4.73
CA GLY A 106 6.12 -3.10 5.34
C GLY A 106 7.13 -2.08 4.84
N THR A 107 6.70 -1.10 4.04
CA THR A 107 7.56 -0.02 3.50
C THR A 107 7.13 1.34 4.04
N ASN A 108 8.08 2.28 4.12
CA ASN A 108 7.81 3.66 4.52
C ASN A 108 7.75 4.61 3.31
N SER A 109 7.56 4.06 2.12
CA SER A 109 7.50 4.85 0.88
C SER A 109 6.72 4.16 -0.22
N LEU A 110 6.18 4.96 -1.14
CA LEU A 110 5.49 4.50 -2.35
C LEU A 110 5.83 5.41 -3.53
N SER A 111 6.11 4.81 -4.68
CA SER A 111 6.30 5.55 -5.93
C SER A 111 4.98 5.71 -6.67
N LEU A 112 4.76 6.92 -7.22
CA LEU A 112 3.58 7.32 -7.97
C LEU A 112 4.01 7.95 -9.29
N VAL A 113 3.18 7.82 -10.32
CA VAL A 113 3.45 8.43 -11.63
C VAL A 113 2.33 9.39 -11.99
N VAL A 114 2.70 10.64 -12.31
CA VAL A 114 1.79 11.62 -12.90
C VAL A 114 2.13 11.77 -14.38
N ASN A 115 1.15 11.57 -15.24
CA ASN A 115 1.31 11.72 -16.69
C ASN A 115 0.88 13.14 -17.10
N LEU A 116 1.78 13.82 -17.79
CA LEU A 116 1.58 15.15 -18.36
C LEU A 116 1.63 15.08 -19.88
N PRO A 117 1.01 16.02 -20.61
CA PRO A 117 1.31 16.20 -22.02
C PRO A 117 2.82 16.37 -22.23
N TYR A 118 3.28 16.08 -23.42
CA TYR A 118 4.69 16.24 -23.76
C TYR A 118 5.14 17.68 -23.62
N LEU A 119 6.13 17.91 -22.75
CA LEU A 119 6.71 19.21 -22.47
C LEU A 119 7.97 19.42 -23.34
N LYS A 120 8.02 20.55 -24.04
CA LYS A 120 9.12 20.89 -24.95
C LYS A 120 10.09 21.82 -24.25
N ARG A 121 11.31 21.39 -24.01
CA ARG A 121 12.36 22.21 -23.36
C ARG A 121 12.65 23.55 -24.05
N ASN A 122 12.41 23.64 -25.35
CA ASN A 122 12.62 24.86 -26.11
C ASN A 122 11.59 25.96 -25.85
N LEU A 123 10.50 25.68 -25.16
CA LEU A 123 9.47 26.67 -24.76
C LEU A 123 9.66 27.15 -23.32
N ALA A 124 10.05 26.26 -22.43
CA ALA A 124 10.39 26.57 -21.06
C ALA A 124 11.34 25.52 -20.49
N GLU A 125 12.21 25.89 -19.58
CA GLU A 125 13.18 24.96 -18.94
C GLU A 125 12.55 24.22 -17.76
N THR A 126 11.50 24.79 -17.18
CA THR A 126 10.84 24.24 -15.99
C THR A 126 9.32 24.35 -16.07
N PHE A 127 8.65 23.59 -15.23
CA PHE A 127 7.21 23.71 -14.99
C PHE A 127 6.91 23.63 -13.50
N SER A 128 5.74 24.08 -13.10
CA SER A 128 5.23 23.90 -11.73
C SER A 128 4.09 22.91 -11.70
N ILE A 129 3.93 22.23 -10.59
CA ILE A 129 2.84 21.28 -10.38
C ILE A 129 2.46 21.22 -8.90
N LYS A 130 1.16 21.18 -8.63
CA LYS A 130 0.59 20.89 -7.32
C LYS A 130 -0.56 19.90 -7.44
N GLY A 131 -0.87 19.23 -6.37
CA GLY A 131 -1.97 18.27 -6.34
C GLY A 131 -2.09 17.60 -4.98
N LYS A 132 -2.90 16.55 -4.93
CA LYS A 132 -3.15 15.78 -3.72
C LYS A 132 -3.03 14.28 -4.00
N ILE A 133 -2.57 13.55 -3.00
CA ILE A 133 -2.58 12.09 -2.94
C ILE A 133 -3.50 11.71 -1.79
N LYS A 134 -4.36 10.73 -1.97
CA LYS A 134 -5.27 10.25 -0.93
C LYS A 134 -4.72 9.01 -0.27
N ALA A 135 -4.60 9.04 1.05
CA ALA A 135 -4.27 7.88 1.87
C ALA A 135 -5.47 7.48 2.75
N ILE A 136 -5.49 6.22 3.15
CA ILE A 136 -6.36 5.71 4.22
C ILE A 136 -5.46 5.41 5.40
N VAL A 137 -5.69 6.09 6.52
CA VAL A 137 -4.88 5.94 7.73
C VAL A 137 -5.73 5.49 8.91
N PRO A 138 -5.18 4.63 9.80
CA PRO A 138 -5.88 4.25 11.01
C PRO A 138 -5.97 5.44 11.98
N VAL A 139 -7.08 5.56 12.69
CA VAL A 139 -7.28 6.56 13.75
C VAL A 139 -7.04 5.99 15.13
N GLY A 140 -7.14 4.67 15.29
CA GLY A 140 -6.91 4.01 16.58
C GLY A 140 -6.79 2.51 16.46
N PHE A 141 -6.27 1.92 17.53
CA PHE A 141 -6.14 0.48 17.70
C PHE A 141 -6.63 0.09 19.09
N GLU A 142 -7.25 -1.09 19.18
CA GLU A 142 -7.59 -1.73 20.45
C GLU A 142 -6.92 -3.11 20.50
N GLN A 143 -6.58 -3.54 21.72
CA GLN A 143 -6.05 -4.88 21.96
C GLN A 143 -7.10 -5.72 22.68
N ILE A 144 -7.32 -6.93 22.18
CA ILE A 144 -8.25 -7.91 22.71
C ILE A 144 -7.46 -9.16 23.07
N GLU A 145 -7.56 -9.60 24.31
CA GLU A 145 -6.95 -10.83 24.79
C GLU A 145 -7.97 -11.96 24.77
N PHE A 146 -7.68 -13.03 24.03
CA PHE A 146 -8.50 -14.25 23.97
C PHE A 146 -8.20 -15.26 25.09
N GLY A 147 -7.25 -14.95 25.96
CA GLY A 147 -6.85 -15.81 27.07
C GLY A 147 -5.64 -16.71 26.76
N SER A 148 -5.40 -17.70 27.65
CA SER A 148 -4.22 -18.54 27.56
C SER A 148 -4.32 -19.54 26.39
N LEU A 149 -3.18 -19.74 25.71
CA LEU A 149 -3.10 -20.65 24.56
C LEU A 149 -3.45 -22.08 24.93
N SER A 150 -3.12 -22.56 26.15
CA SER A 150 -3.47 -23.90 26.62
C SER A 150 -4.98 -24.15 26.62
N LYS A 151 -5.78 -23.17 27.07
CA LYS A 151 -7.24 -23.25 27.07
C LYS A 151 -7.81 -23.26 25.65
N LEU A 152 -7.26 -22.42 24.78
CA LEU A 152 -7.70 -22.31 23.40
C LEU A 152 -7.42 -23.59 22.62
N VAL A 153 -6.24 -24.19 22.81
CA VAL A 153 -5.83 -25.44 22.18
C VAL A 153 -6.61 -26.65 22.71
N ALA A 154 -6.99 -26.66 24.00
CA ALA A 154 -7.81 -27.70 24.59
C ALA A 154 -9.29 -27.68 24.10
N GLY A 155 -9.64 -26.80 23.18
CA GLY A 155 -10.96 -26.74 22.57
C GLY A 155 -12.03 -26.20 23.50
N GLN A 156 -11.65 -25.41 24.51
CA GLN A 156 -12.64 -24.67 25.30
C GLN A 156 -13.35 -23.70 24.34
N LYS A 157 -14.53 -24.10 23.92
CA LYS A 157 -15.38 -23.38 22.97
C LYS A 157 -15.85 -22.09 23.60
N GLU A 158 -16.01 -21.11 22.74
CA GLU A 158 -16.66 -19.82 22.98
C GLU A 158 -15.84 -18.84 23.81
N GLN A 159 -14.84 -18.26 23.15
CA GLN A 159 -14.45 -16.93 23.59
C GLN A 159 -15.62 -15.98 23.27
N PRO A 160 -16.13 -15.28 24.26
CA PRO A 160 -17.26 -14.37 24.04
C PRO A 160 -16.85 -13.30 23.01
N LEU A 161 -17.82 -12.91 22.21
CA LEU A 161 -17.68 -11.76 21.33
C LEU A 161 -17.25 -10.55 22.16
N GLN A 162 -16.07 -10.00 21.84
CA GLN A 162 -15.57 -8.83 22.54
C GLN A 162 -15.93 -7.57 21.75
N LEU A 163 -16.69 -6.70 22.40
CA LEU A 163 -17.15 -5.44 21.81
C LEU A 163 -16.31 -4.29 22.35
N LYS A 164 -15.74 -3.50 21.44
CA LYS A 164 -15.03 -2.27 21.80
C LYS A 164 -15.26 -1.21 20.73
N LYS A 165 -15.86 -0.08 21.14
CA LYS A 165 -16.03 1.12 20.29
C LYS A 165 -16.60 0.84 18.88
N GLY A 166 -17.67 0.03 18.80
CA GLY A 166 -18.30 -0.32 17.51
C GLY A 166 -17.53 -1.38 16.70
N PHE A 167 -16.60 -2.06 17.35
CA PHE A 167 -15.87 -3.18 16.80
C PHE A 167 -16.09 -4.43 17.63
N SER A 168 -16.31 -5.54 16.97
CA SER A 168 -16.45 -6.84 17.63
C SER A 168 -15.52 -7.87 16.97
N CYS A 169 -15.06 -8.85 17.74
CA CYS A 169 -14.36 -9.99 17.17
C CYS A 169 -14.61 -11.26 17.99
N SER A 170 -14.43 -12.38 17.32
CA SER A 170 -14.56 -13.70 17.93
C SER A 170 -13.53 -14.67 17.35
N LEU A 171 -13.06 -15.59 18.19
CA LEU A 171 -12.23 -16.70 17.77
C LEU A 171 -13.10 -17.83 17.25
N LYS A 172 -13.10 -18.08 15.95
CA LYS A 172 -13.95 -19.10 15.30
C LYS A 172 -13.29 -20.47 15.24
N LYS A 173 -11.97 -20.51 15.10
CA LYS A 173 -11.26 -21.74 14.80
C LYS A 173 -9.88 -21.74 15.44
N VAL A 174 -9.53 -22.87 16.03
CA VAL A 174 -8.16 -23.17 16.45
C VAL A 174 -7.76 -24.51 15.83
N VAL A 175 -6.68 -24.51 15.06
CA VAL A 175 -6.15 -25.72 14.44
C VAL A 175 -4.70 -25.90 14.88
N VAL A 176 -4.45 -26.99 15.58
CA VAL A 176 -3.11 -27.38 16.03
C VAL A 176 -2.60 -28.48 15.12
N GLY A 177 -1.56 -28.16 14.37
CA GLY A 177 -0.83 -29.12 13.56
C GLY A 177 0.56 -29.39 14.13
N THR A 178 1.30 -30.30 13.52
CA THR A 178 2.67 -30.63 13.94
C THR A 178 3.69 -29.53 13.67
N ALA A 179 3.47 -28.73 12.63
CA ALA A 179 4.39 -27.68 12.20
C ALA A 179 3.88 -26.26 12.44
N LYS A 180 2.57 -26.09 12.68
CA LYS A 180 1.95 -24.76 12.86
C LYS A 180 0.70 -24.82 13.71
N ILE A 181 0.39 -23.70 14.36
CA ILE A 181 -0.92 -23.41 14.96
C ILE A 181 -1.59 -22.34 14.13
N SER A 182 -2.91 -22.46 13.93
CA SER A 182 -3.69 -21.48 13.18
C SER A 182 -4.91 -21.05 13.97
N PHE A 183 -5.21 -19.75 13.92
CA PHE A 183 -6.36 -19.14 14.59
C PHE A 183 -7.21 -18.39 13.57
N GLY A 184 -8.46 -18.81 13.42
CA GLY A 184 -9.45 -18.09 12.61
C GLY A 184 -10.15 -17.02 13.47
N ILE A 185 -10.00 -15.76 13.09
CA ILE A 185 -10.66 -14.62 13.74
C ILE A 185 -11.73 -14.10 12.79
N GLU A 186 -12.95 -14.00 13.29
CA GLU A 186 -14.01 -13.20 12.65
C GLU A 186 -14.06 -11.86 13.37
N ALA A 187 -13.97 -10.80 12.60
CA ALA A 187 -14.02 -9.43 13.08
C ALA A 187 -15.13 -8.68 12.34
N GLU A 188 -15.86 -7.84 13.04
CA GLU A 188 -17.00 -7.09 12.50
C GLU A 188 -16.99 -5.64 13.00
N MET A 189 -17.28 -4.70 12.09
CA MET A 189 -17.58 -3.32 12.40
C MET A 189 -19.10 -3.15 12.53
N GLU A 190 -19.59 -2.68 13.65
CA GLU A 190 -21.05 -2.54 13.90
C GLU A 190 -21.70 -1.51 12.99
N ALA A 191 -21.05 -0.39 12.72
CA ALA A 191 -21.53 0.64 11.80
C ALA A 191 -20.39 1.49 11.28
N GLN A 192 -20.62 2.18 10.15
CA GLN A 192 -19.80 3.34 9.80
C GLN A 192 -20.09 4.42 10.85
N GLY A 193 -19.20 4.55 11.80
CA GLY A 193 -19.20 5.64 12.77
C GLY A 193 -18.36 6.79 12.25
N PRO A 194 -18.28 7.91 12.99
CA PRO A 194 -17.43 9.05 12.66
C PRO A 194 -15.94 8.67 12.59
N ASP A 195 -15.55 7.52 13.14
CA ASP A 195 -14.18 7.01 13.13
C ASP A 195 -13.88 6.14 11.90
N PHE A 196 -14.86 5.84 11.04
CA PHE A 196 -14.67 5.04 9.83
C PHE A 196 -15.18 5.78 8.59
N ASP A 197 -14.31 6.55 7.96
CA ASP A 197 -14.58 7.19 6.66
C ASP A 197 -14.69 6.18 5.53
N THR A 198 -14.16 4.99 5.72
CA THR A 198 -14.12 3.92 4.72
C THR A 198 -14.13 2.54 5.36
N SER A 199 -14.76 1.58 4.67
CA SER A 199 -14.74 0.16 5.02
C SER A 199 -13.75 -0.65 4.16
N GLN A 200 -12.94 -0.01 3.32
CA GLN A 200 -12.02 -0.72 2.43
C GLN A 200 -10.83 -1.30 3.20
N ASN A 201 -10.68 -2.63 3.13
CA ASN A 201 -9.51 -3.35 3.64
C ASN A 201 -9.12 -3.05 5.11
N TRP A 202 -10.07 -2.61 5.91
CA TRP A 202 -9.84 -2.22 7.32
C TRP A 202 -9.19 -3.33 8.16
N ALA A 203 -9.46 -4.59 7.84
CA ALA A 203 -8.99 -5.72 8.61
C ALA A 203 -7.53 -6.14 8.28
N VAL A 204 -6.93 -5.64 7.19
CA VAL A 204 -5.55 -6.03 6.79
C VAL A 204 -4.51 -5.55 7.79
N LEU A 205 -4.78 -4.47 8.52
CA LEU A 205 -3.91 -3.95 9.57
C LEU A 205 -4.08 -4.64 10.91
N ASN A 206 -5.08 -5.49 11.03
CA ASN A 206 -5.29 -6.24 12.27
C ASN A 206 -4.15 -7.25 12.43
N GLN A 207 -3.60 -7.31 13.63
CA GLN A 207 -2.46 -8.15 13.94
C GLN A 207 -2.83 -9.16 15.01
N LEU A 208 -2.41 -10.40 14.83
CA LEU A 208 -2.50 -11.42 15.86
C LEU A 208 -1.11 -11.76 16.35
N LYS A 209 -0.92 -11.80 17.67
CA LYS A 209 0.34 -12.18 18.28
C LYS A 209 0.13 -13.08 19.49
N LEU A 210 1.11 -13.93 19.75
CA LEU A 210 1.24 -14.64 20.99
C LEU A 210 2.17 -13.86 21.92
N VAL A 211 1.80 -13.72 23.18
CA VAL A 211 2.60 -13.03 24.19
C VAL A 211 2.85 -13.97 25.36
N ASN A 212 4.11 -14.17 25.71
CA ASN A 212 4.47 -14.93 26.89
C ASN A 212 4.32 -14.05 28.12
N ASN A 213 3.43 -14.41 29.02
CA ASN A 213 3.09 -13.62 30.21
C ASN A 213 4.25 -13.55 31.25
N LYS A 214 5.15 -14.54 31.26
CA LYS A 214 6.30 -14.56 32.16
C LYS A 214 7.49 -13.75 31.63
N THR A 215 7.83 -13.96 30.35
CA THR A 215 9.03 -13.36 29.76
C THR A 215 8.75 -12.09 28.99
N ARG A 216 7.47 -11.76 28.75
CA ARG A 216 7.00 -10.66 27.89
C ARG A 216 7.46 -10.77 26.43
N LYS A 217 7.93 -11.93 26.04
CA LYS A 217 8.30 -12.18 24.65
C LYS A 217 7.05 -12.19 23.78
N GLU A 218 7.09 -11.43 22.72
CA GLU A 218 6.04 -11.38 21.70
C GLU A 218 6.45 -12.21 20.49
N TRP A 219 5.44 -12.84 19.89
CA TRP A 219 5.58 -13.59 18.68
C TRP A 219 4.40 -13.23 17.76
N PRO A 220 4.64 -12.36 16.74
CA PRO A 220 3.62 -12.05 15.74
C PRO A 220 3.32 -13.27 14.88
N ALA A 221 2.14 -13.31 14.29
CA ALA A 221 1.80 -14.33 13.30
C ALA A 221 2.82 -14.32 12.15
N ASP A 222 3.24 -15.52 11.73
CA ASP A 222 4.19 -15.67 10.61
C ASP A 222 3.51 -15.43 9.23
N GLY A 223 2.19 -15.39 9.20
CA GLY A 223 1.40 -15.10 8.00
C GLY A 223 -0.10 -15.21 8.26
N TYR A 224 -0.89 -14.80 7.29
CA TYR A 224 -2.34 -14.90 7.38
C TYR A 224 -2.97 -15.25 6.02
N LEU A 225 -4.20 -15.75 6.07
CA LEU A 225 -5.06 -15.99 4.92
C LEU A 225 -6.39 -15.28 5.16
N VAL A 226 -6.77 -14.41 4.23
CA VAL A 226 -8.09 -13.79 4.23
C VAL A 226 -9.07 -14.79 3.62
N GLU A 227 -9.96 -15.33 4.44
CA GLU A 227 -11.00 -16.28 4.00
C GLU A 227 -12.22 -15.55 3.46
N MET A 228 -12.58 -14.44 4.08
CA MET A 228 -13.68 -13.56 3.69
C MET A 228 -13.37 -12.12 4.07
N MET A 229 -13.72 -11.19 3.20
CA MET A 229 -13.70 -9.76 3.52
C MET A 229 -14.85 -9.08 2.78
N GLU A 230 -15.87 -8.76 3.51
CA GLU A 230 -17.01 -7.97 3.07
C GLU A 230 -16.99 -6.61 3.77
N ASN A 231 -17.90 -5.71 3.40
CA ASN A 231 -17.87 -4.31 3.86
C ASN A 231 -17.68 -4.13 5.39
N ARG A 232 -18.21 -5.03 6.19
CA ARG A 232 -18.18 -4.92 7.66
C ARG A 232 -17.63 -6.13 8.36
N THR A 233 -17.48 -7.24 7.69
CA THR A 233 -17.08 -8.52 8.28
C THR A 233 -15.83 -9.01 7.57
N ALA A 234 -14.86 -9.45 8.36
CA ALA A 234 -13.66 -10.12 7.86
C ALA A 234 -13.43 -11.42 8.63
N VAL A 235 -13.11 -12.48 7.90
CA VAL A 235 -12.64 -13.74 8.48
C VAL A 235 -11.21 -13.95 8.01
N ILE A 236 -10.29 -13.95 8.97
CA ILE A 236 -8.85 -14.07 8.71
C ILE A 236 -8.28 -15.20 9.54
N THR A 237 -7.57 -16.11 8.89
CA THR A 237 -6.83 -17.18 9.56
C THR A 237 -5.35 -16.82 9.63
N TYR A 238 -4.85 -16.63 10.85
CA TYR A 238 -3.45 -16.36 11.15
C TYR A 238 -2.69 -17.65 11.45
N HIS A 239 -1.42 -17.71 11.04
CA HIS A 239 -0.56 -18.86 11.17
C HIS A 239 0.67 -18.55 12.01
N PHE A 240 1.01 -19.47 12.92
CA PHE A 240 2.22 -19.44 13.74
C PHE A 240 3.02 -20.72 13.49
N LEU A 241 4.23 -20.59 12.97
CA LEU A 241 5.11 -21.74 12.71
C LEU A 241 5.80 -22.19 13.98
N LEU A 242 5.62 -23.43 14.36
CA LEU A 242 6.13 -24.00 15.62
C LEU A 242 7.64 -24.23 15.65
N LYS A 243 8.39 -23.83 14.65
CA LYS A 243 9.85 -24.01 14.57
C LYS A 243 10.54 -23.39 15.79
N ASP A 244 10.87 -24.21 16.78
CA ASP A 244 11.71 -23.88 17.96
C ASP A 244 11.31 -22.65 18.79
N LYS A 245 10.12 -22.07 18.50
CA LYS A 245 9.69 -20.79 19.07
C LYS A 245 8.88 -20.93 20.36
N ILE A 246 8.12 -22.01 20.50
CA ILE A 246 7.37 -22.30 21.72
C ILE A 246 8.16 -23.29 22.54
N VAL A 247 9.00 -22.79 23.40
CA VAL A 247 9.66 -23.57 24.45
C VAL A 247 8.83 -23.38 25.71
N GLY A 248 8.22 -24.45 26.23
CA GLY A 248 7.51 -24.42 27.50
C GLY A 248 6.00 -24.72 27.39
N ASP A 249 5.32 -24.46 28.50
CA ASP A 249 3.91 -24.70 28.63
C ASP A 249 3.08 -23.62 27.90
N PHE A 250 2.12 -24.04 27.09
CA PHE A 250 1.16 -23.16 26.44
C PHE A 250 0.34 -22.32 27.42
N SER A 251 0.30 -22.69 28.68
CA SER A 251 -0.36 -21.92 29.74
C SER A 251 0.28 -20.53 29.96
N ASP A 252 1.55 -20.37 29.62
CA ASP A 252 2.28 -19.12 29.78
C ASP A 252 2.04 -18.13 28.62
N TRP A 253 1.39 -18.58 27.56
CA TRP A 253 1.15 -17.76 26.37
C TRP A 253 -0.31 -17.32 26.29
N ALA A 254 -0.52 -16.04 25.99
CA ALA A 254 -1.82 -15.46 25.69
C ALA A 254 -1.91 -15.09 24.20
N LEU A 255 -3.11 -15.25 23.63
CA LEU A 255 -3.42 -14.82 22.27
C LEU A 255 -3.98 -13.39 22.33
N ILE A 256 -3.30 -12.47 21.68
CA ILE A 256 -3.67 -11.05 21.66
C ILE A 256 -3.94 -10.63 20.21
N TYR A 257 -5.10 -10.06 19.99
CA TYR A 257 -5.52 -9.48 18.72
C TYR A 257 -5.51 -7.95 18.82
N LYS A 258 -4.72 -7.30 17.97
CA LYS A 258 -4.71 -5.84 17.82
C LYS A 258 -5.57 -5.49 16.61
N ALA A 259 -6.66 -4.79 16.85
CA ALA A 259 -7.62 -4.40 15.81
C ALA A 259 -7.61 -2.89 15.57
N VAL A 260 -7.79 -2.51 14.33
CA VAL A 260 -8.07 -1.12 13.93
C VAL A 260 -9.48 -0.76 14.36
N THR A 261 -9.64 0.33 15.11
CA THR A 261 -10.93 0.80 15.62
C THR A 261 -11.48 2.02 14.88
N GLY A 262 -10.77 2.48 13.89
CA GLY A 262 -11.20 3.57 13.02
C GLY A 262 -10.22 3.81 11.89
N MET A 263 -10.73 4.32 10.78
CA MET A 263 -9.95 4.70 9.60
C MET A 263 -10.51 5.97 8.99
N LYS A 264 -9.62 6.85 8.52
CA LYS A 264 -10.02 8.08 7.83
C LYS A 264 -9.26 8.24 6.52
N TYR A 265 -9.90 8.96 5.60
CA TYR A 265 -9.19 9.50 4.46
C TYR A 265 -8.30 10.67 4.90
N GLN A 266 -7.10 10.70 4.38
CA GLN A 266 -6.17 11.80 4.56
C GLN A 266 -5.68 12.27 3.20
N ASP A 267 -5.85 13.56 2.94
CA ASP A 267 -5.30 14.22 1.76
C ASP A 267 -3.88 14.65 2.06
N ILE A 268 -2.97 14.29 1.19
CA ILE A 268 -1.55 14.60 1.26
C ILE A 268 -1.26 15.58 0.12
N PRO A 269 -1.17 16.89 0.40
CA PRO A 269 -0.87 17.87 -0.63
C PRO A 269 0.60 17.79 -1.04
N PHE A 270 0.86 18.04 -2.32
CA PHE A 270 2.20 18.24 -2.83
C PHE A 270 2.23 19.47 -3.73
N GLN A 271 3.37 20.15 -3.76
CA GLN A 271 3.62 21.28 -4.62
C GLN A 271 5.11 21.36 -4.98
N PHE A 272 5.40 21.57 -6.25
CA PHE A 272 6.75 21.80 -6.77
C PHE A 272 6.70 22.96 -7.73
N ASP A 273 7.34 24.07 -7.36
CA ASP A 273 7.27 25.34 -8.11
C ASP A 273 8.22 25.35 -9.31
N THR A 274 9.28 24.54 -9.25
CA THR A 274 10.32 24.51 -10.29
C THR A 274 10.76 23.09 -10.52
N VAL A 275 10.18 22.44 -11.52
CA VAL A 275 10.54 21.06 -11.95
C VAL A 275 11.21 21.18 -13.31
N PRO A 276 12.46 20.73 -13.46
CA PRO A 276 13.15 20.81 -14.75
C PRO A 276 12.57 19.86 -15.79
N ILE A 277 12.58 20.29 -17.02
CA ILE A 277 12.13 19.50 -18.16
C ILE A 277 13.35 18.77 -18.77
N PRO A 278 13.26 17.44 -19.01
CA PRO A 278 14.35 16.66 -19.57
C PRO A 278 14.74 17.03 -20.98
#